data_63603858b0252b6550277edff03b0f53
#
_entry.id   63603858b0252b6550277edff03b0f53
#
_cell.length_a   1.000
_cell.length_b   1.000
_cell.length_c   1.000
_cell.angle_alpha   90.00
_cell.angle_beta   90.00
_cell.angle_gamma   90.00
#
_symmetry.space_group_name_H-M   'P 1'
#
loop_
_entity.id
_entity.type
_entity.pdbx_description
1 polymer ?
#
loop_
_entity_poly.entity_id
_entity_poly.type
_entity_poly.pdbx_seq_one_letter_code
_entity_poly.pdbx_strand_id
1 'polypeptide(L)'
;VKILLISKHSKYEWERKQLSLTHDELVSKYNKERANLDAIMEAHEKQLHVRTTFKRVFTDSKFCMMHELSDTITDYDMVMVLGGDNAFTYVSHYIKNIPVLGINSDPDRSTGHLLKWSATDDQSIFDLAEVIDFHHYGISKWTRLEATIDGKVISPATSEYFFGERMRKNMSRHILVYRDKEYEQKCSGILFTTGAGSTGWAHSSSNIPPWDPSDKYAGFVVTEPYMSECNGGELLPGEELTLYSLNDSEGYASSDSWEEFEFMRGSEAKIYIGSPLNIMIPKRV
;
A
#
# COMPACT_ATOMS: atom_id res chain seq x y z
N VAL A 1 10.88 17.21 -17.45
CA VAL A 1 10.71 16.29 -16.30
C VAL A 1 10.62 14.87 -16.81
N LYS A 2 11.48 13.98 -16.33
CA LYS A 2 11.52 12.57 -16.74
C LYS A 2 10.53 11.77 -15.88
N ILE A 3 9.40 11.41 -16.45
CA ILE A 3 8.28 10.78 -15.74
C ILE A 3 8.24 9.27 -16.03
N LEU A 4 8.04 8.47 -14.98
CA LEU A 4 7.61 7.08 -15.11
C LEU A 4 6.12 6.97 -14.79
N LEU A 5 5.34 6.57 -15.76
CA LEU A 5 3.91 6.33 -15.62
C LEU A 5 3.66 4.84 -15.40
N ILE A 6 3.10 4.49 -14.25
CA ILE A 6 2.82 3.10 -13.87
C ILE A 6 1.31 2.91 -13.74
N SER A 7 0.78 1.84 -14.31
CA SER A 7 -0.65 1.51 -14.22
C SER A 7 -0.88 0.10 -13.72
N LYS A 8 -1.95 -0.09 -12.96
CA LYS A 8 -2.46 -1.43 -12.68
C LYS A 8 -3.25 -1.97 -13.88
N HIS A 9 -3.42 -3.27 -13.95
CA HIS A 9 -4.47 -3.88 -14.77
C HIS A 9 -5.85 -3.63 -14.15
N SER A 10 -6.87 -3.50 -14.97
CA SER A 10 -8.24 -3.64 -14.49
C SER A 10 -8.46 -5.08 -14.00
N LYS A 11 -9.52 -5.30 -13.20
CA LYS A 11 -9.89 -6.66 -12.75
C LYS A 11 -10.07 -7.60 -13.95
N TYR A 12 -10.75 -7.14 -14.99
CA TYR A 12 -10.98 -7.91 -16.22
C TYR A 12 -9.66 -8.31 -16.92
N GLU A 13 -8.74 -7.35 -17.12
CA GLU A 13 -7.44 -7.62 -17.75
C GLU A 13 -6.61 -8.61 -16.91
N TRP A 14 -6.60 -8.41 -15.59
CA TRP A 14 -5.83 -9.21 -14.66
C TRP A 14 -6.31 -10.67 -14.63
N GLU A 15 -7.62 -10.89 -14.41
CA GLU A 15 -8.17 -12.24 -14.35
C GLU A 15 -8.05 -12.96 -15.69
N ARG A 16 -8.29 -12.26 -16.80
CA ARG A 16 -8.11 -12.83 -18.13
C ARG A 16 -6.68 -13.32 -18.37
N LYS A 17 -5.69 -12.55 -17.95
CA LYS A 17 -4.28 -12.88 -18.07
C LYS A 17 -3.89 -14.02 -17.12
N GLN A 18 -4.27 -13.94 -15.85
CA GLN A 18 -3.89 -14.93 -14.83
C GLN A 18 -4.50 -16.30 -15.09
N LEU A 19 -5.74 -16.33 -15.53
CA LEU A 19 -6.48 -17.57 -15.79
C LEU A 19 -6.34 -18.05 -17.22
N SER A 20 -5.67 -17.28 -18.10
CA SER A 20 -5.52 -17.58 -19.53
C SER A 20 -6.86 -17.84 -20.24
N LEU A 21 -7.92 -17.11 -19.84
CA LEU A 21 -9.27 -17.29 -20.35
C LEU A 21 -9.55 -16.37 -21.55
N THR A 22 -10.38 -16.86 -22.47
CA THR A 22 -11.01 -16.04 -23.50
C THR A 22 -12.05 -15.09 -22.87
N HIS A 23 -12.56 -14.14 -23.65
CA HIS A 23 -13.65 -13.27 -23.20
C HIS A 23 -14.88 -14.06 -22.75
N ASP A 24 -15.36 -15.00 -23.58
CA ASP A 24 -16.57 -15.79 -23.32
C ASP A 24 -16.43 -16.69 -22.10
N GLU A 25 -15.27 -17.30 -21.91
CA GLU A 25 -14.98 -18.13 -20.74
C GLU A 25 -14.98 -17.28 -19.46
N LEU A 26 -14.42 -16.08 -19.50
CA LEU A 26 -14.39 -15.16 -18.34
C LEU A 26 -15.80 -14.62 -18.03
N VAL A 27 -16.59 -14.28 -19.05
CA VAL A 27 -18.00 -13.92 -18.88
C VAL A 27 -18.80 -15.06 -18.26
N SER A 28 -18.59 -16.29 -18.75
CA SER A 28 -19.23 -17.49 -18.18
C SER A 28 -18.84 -17.71 -16.71
N LYS A 29 -17.57 -17.49 -16.36
CA LYS A 29 -17.08 -17.54 -14.98
C LYS A 29 -17.79 -16.50 -14.11
N TYR A 30 -17.83 -15.24 -14.53
CA TYR A 30 -18.49 -14.16 -13.78
C TYR A 30 -19.97 -14.44 -13.54
N ASN A 31 -20.68 -14.96 -14.56
CA ASN A 31 -22.09 -15.34 -14.42
C ASN A 31 -22.29 -16.46 -13.38
N LYS A 32 -21.40 -17.47 -13.37
CA LYS A 32 -21.44 -18.56 -12.35
C LYS A 32 -21.16 -18.03 -10.95
N GLU A 33 -20.26 -17.09 -10.81
CA GLU A 33 -19.88 -16.46 -9.54
C GLU A 33 -20.88 -15.38 -9.09
N ARG A 34 -21.90 -15.08 -9.89
CA ARG A 34 -22.85 -13.98 -9.66
C ARG A 34 -22.16 -12.61 -9.52
N ALA A 35 -21.04 -12.42 -10.21
CA ALA A 35 -20.36 -11.16 -10.24
C ALA A 35 -21.14 -10.14 -11.10
N ASN A 36 -21.07 -8.87 -10.74
CA ASN A 36 -21.67 -7.81 -11.54
C ASN A 36 -20.79 -7.52 -12.77
N LEU A 37 -21.10 -8.21 -13.88
CA LEU A 37 -20.35 -8.13 -15.14
C LEU A 37 -20.34 -6.70 -15.68
N ASP A 38 -21.49 -6.01 -15.69
CA ASP A 38 -21.60 -4.66 -16.23
C ASP A 38 -20.67 -3.70 -15.48
N ALA A 39 -20.68 -3.73 -14.16
CA ALA A 39 -19.79 -2.90 -13.36
C ALA A 39 -18.28 -3.23 -13.56
N ILE A 40 -17.95 -4.50 -13.81
CA ILE A 40 -16.56 -4.91 -14.12
C ILE A 40 -16.13 -4.37 -15.48
N MET A 41 -17.00 -4.45 -16.48
CA MET A 41 -16.71 -3.96 -17.84
C MET A 41 -16.63 -2.44 -17.89
N GLU A 42 -17.55 -1.72 -17.26
CA GLU A 42 -17.49 -0.27 -17.14
C GLU A 42 -16.20 0.20 -16.45
N ALA A 43 -15.81 -0.46 -15.34
CA ALA A 43 -14.56 -0.14 -14.66
C ALA A 43 -13.33 -0.43 -15.55
N HIS A 44 -13.39 -1.51 -16.35
CA HIS A 44 -12.34 -1.83 -17.31
C HIS A 44 -12.19 -0.76 -18.38
N GLU A 45 -13.30 -0.39 -19.02
CA GLU A 45 -13.31 0.62 -20.08
C GLU A 45 -12.84 1.99 -19.58
N LYS A 46 -13.30 2.40 -18.38
CA LYS A 46 -12.86 3.64 -17.76
C LYS A 46 -11.36 3.66 -17.48
N GLN A 47 -10.83 2.61 -16.86
CA GLN A 47 -9.39 2.51 -16.55
C GLN A 47 -8.54 2.45 -17.83
N LEU A 48 -9.03 1.78 -18.89
CA LEU A 48 -8.36 1.75 -20.19
C LEU A 48 -8.35 3.13 -20.85
N HIS A 49 -9.47 3.84 -20.81
CA HIS A 49 -9.59 5.21 -21.32
C HIS A 49 -8.62 6.16 -20.60
N VAL A 50 -8.66 6.19 -19.27
CA VAL A 50 -7.75 7.00 -18.44
C VAL A 50 -6.28 6.71 -18.78
N ARG A 51 -5.90 5.43 -18.81
CA ARG A 51 -4.53 5.02 -19.17
C ARG A 51 -4.11 5.49 -20.56
N THR A 52 -5.02 5.42 -21.53
CA THR A 52 -4.77 5.85 -22.91
C THR A 52 -4.62 7.36 -23.00
N THR A 53 -5.49 8.12 -22.31
CA THR A 53 -5.41 9.58 -22.25
C THR A 53 -4.11 10.04 -21.57
N PHE A 54 -3.71 9.42 -20.46
CA PHE A 54 -2.41 9.72 -19.84
C PHE A 54 -1.23 9.51 -20.79
N LYS A 55 -1.19 8.40 -21.53
CA LYS A 55 -0.13 8.17 -22.52
C LYS A 55 -0.11 9.20 -23.64
N ARG A 56 -1.28 9.71 -24.03
CA ARG A 56 -1.42 10.75 -25.06
C ARG A 56 -0.98 12.12 -24.56
N VAL A 57 -1.28 12.44 -23.29
CA VAL A 57 -0.96 13.75 -22.69
C VAL A 57 0.51 13.81 -22.27
N PHE A 58 1.01 12.76 -21.65
CA PHE A 58 2.40 12.65 -21.17
C PHE A 58 3.27 11.86 -22.17
N THR A 59 3.40 12.35 -23.40
CA THR A 59 4.07 11.64 -24.52
C THR A 59 5.53 11.29 -24.24
N ASP A 60 6.24 12.11 -23.48
CA ASP A 60 7.65 11.92 -23.15
C ASP A 60 7.86 11.00 -21.93
N SER A 61 6.77 10.53 -21.31
CA SER A 61 6.87 9.61 -20.17
C SER A 61 7.23 8.19 -20.61
N LYS A 62 7.97 7.47 -19.77
CA LYS A 62 8.06 6.02 -19.87
C LYS A 62 6.83 5.39 -19.23
N PHE A 63 6.37 4.27 -19.78
CA PHE A 63 5.21 3.55 -19.29
C PHE A 63 5.56 2.10 -18.97
N CYS A 64 5.06 1.59 -17.83
CA CYS A 64 5.03 0.16 -17.52
C CYS A 64 3.77 -0.22 -16.75
N MET A 65 3.48 -1.51 -16.69
CA MET A 65 2.46 -2.04 -15.80
C MET A 65 3.08 -2.37 -14.43
N MET A 66 2.32 -2.19 -13.35
CA MET A 66 2.86 -2.36 -11.99
C MET A 66 3.49 -3.74 -11.73
N HIS A 67 2.96 -4.81 -12.34
CA HIS A 67 3.49 -6.16 -12.20
C HIS A 67 4.80 -6.42 -12.97
N GLU A 68 5.27 -5.46 -13.76
CA GLU A 68 6.56 -5.51 -14.47
C GLU A 68 7.70 -4.92 -13.63
N LEU A 69 7.39 -4.37 -12.46
CA LEU A 69 8.38 -3.86 -11.53
C LEU A 69 9.13 -5.02 -10.86
N SER A 70 10.45 -4.97 -10.89
CA SER A 70 11.34 -5.95 -10.27
C SER A 70 12.41 -5.32 -9.39
N ASP A 71 12.74 -4.07 -9.65
CA ASP A 71 13.85 -3.38 -9.02
C ASP A 71 13.46 -2.00 -8.52
N THR A 72 14.27 -1.44 -7.62
CA THR A 72 14.11 -0.05 -7.17
C THR A 72 14.12 0.90 -8.36
N ILE A 73 13.12 1.75 -8.42
CA ILE A 73 12.98 2.76 -9.48
C ILE A 73 14.06 3.83 -9.28
N THR A 74 14.85 4.05 -10.33
CA THR A 74 15.90 5.07 -10.39
C THR A 74 15.80 5.85 -11.70
N ASP A 75 16.54 6.93 -11.84
CA ASP A 75 16.68 7.70 -13.08
C ASP A 75 15.40 8.38 -13.60
N TYR A 76 14.45 8.69 -12.70
CA TYR A 76 13.28 9.48 -12.99
C TYR A 76 13.17 10.66 -12.00
N ASP A 77 12.59 11.75 -12.47
CA ASP A 77 12.32 12.92 -11.64
C ASP A 77 11.02 12.75 -10.85
N MET A 78 10.10 11.90 -11.35
CA MET A 78 8.79 11.66 -10.79
C MET A 78 8.23 10.31 -11.22
N VAL A 79 7.45 9.69 -10.32
CA VAL A 79 6.62 8.51 -10.61
C VAL A 79 5.15 8.87 -10.49
N MET A 80 4.36 8.52 -11.48
CA MET A 80 2.89 8.62 -11.44
C MET A 80 2.27 7.23 -11.42
N VAL A 81 1.37 6.98 -10.48
CA VAL A 81 0.71 5.68 -10.29
C VAL A 81 -0.78 5.81 -10.61
N LEU A 82 -1.23 5.20 -11.70
CA LEU A 82 -2.64 5.13 -12.09
C LEU A 82 -3.30 3.90 -11.46
N GLY A 83 -4.21 4.12 -10.53
CA GLY A 83 -4.89 3.02 -9.85
C GLY A 83 -5.73 3.46 -8.66
N GLY A 84 -5.79 2.64 -7.64
CA GLY A 84 -6.32 2.91 -6.32
C GLY A 84 -5.22 2.81 -5.26
N ASP A 85 -5.60 2.89 -3.98
CA ASP A 85 -4.67 2.86 -2.84
C ASP A 85 -3.74 1.63 -2.88
N ASN A 86 -4.26 0.46 -3.19
CA ASN A 86 -3.45 -0.76 -3.29
C ASN A 86 -2.38 -0.69 -4.39
N ALA A 87 -2.67 -0.09 -5.56
CA ALA A 87 -1.66 0.08 -6.59
C ALA A 87 -0.56 1.07 -6.15
N PHE A 88 -0.98 2.10 -5.43
CA PHE A 88 -0.07 3.09 -4.87
C PHE A 88 0.88 2.47 -3.82
N THR A 89 0.35 1.73 -2.86
CA THR A 89 1.19 1.06 -1.83
C THR A 89 2.13 0.03 -2.46
N TYR A 90 1.67 -0.78 -3.42
CA TYR A 90 2.53 -1.69 -4.15
C TYR A 90 3.73 -0.99 -4.81
N VAL A 91 3.47 0.06 -5.58
CA VAL A 91 4.53 0.80 -6.28
C VAL A 91 5.47 1.49 -5.29
N SER A 92 4.97 1.91 -4.14
CA SER A 92 5.78 2.59 -3.12
C SER A 92 6.93 1.73 -2.57
N HIS A 93 6.83 0.40 -2.62
CA HIS A 93 7.91 -0.52 -2.23
C HIS A 93 9.16 -0.37 -3.12
N TYR A 94 8.98 0.04 -4.36
CA TYR A 94 10.05 0.23 -5.35
C TYR A 94 10.61 1.66 -5.36
N ILE A 95 10.08 2.57 -4.52
CA ILE A 95 10.47 3.98 -4.48
C ILE A 95 11.28 4.28 -3.22
N LYS A 96 12.45 4.94 -3.41
CA LYS A 96 13.26 5.46 -2.28
C LYS A 96 13.09 6.97 -2.11
N ASN A 97 13.67 7.76 -3.02
CA ASN A 97 13.77 9.21 -2.89
C ASN A 97 13.02 10.00 -3.98
N ILE A 98 12.50 9.32 -5.00
CA ILE A 98 11.81 9.96 -6.11
C ILE A 98 10.40 10.37 -5.65
N PRO A 99 9.92 11.59 -5.97
CA PRO A 99 8.55 11.98 -5.72
C PRO A 99 7.54 11.08 -6.45
N VAL A 100 6.49 10.67 -5.75
CA VAL A 100 5.42 9.86 -6.32
C VAL A 100 4.07 10.58 -6.21
N LEU A 101 3.29 10.50 -7.29
CA LEU A 101 1.91 10.95 -7.34
C LEU A 101 0.98 9.76 -7.57
N GLY A 102 0.13 9.48 -6.60
CA GLY A 102 -0.99 8.56 -6.76
C GLY A 102 -2.18 9.24 -7.43
N ILE A 103 -2.72 8.61 -8.47
CA ILE A 103 -3.82 9.13 -9.29
C ILE A 103 -4.96 8.12 -9.27
N ASN A 104 -6.11 8.53 -8.74
CA ASN A 104 -7.32 7.71 -8.76
C ASN A 104 -7.85 7.58 -10.20
N SER A 105 -7.72 6.40 -10.77
CA SER A 105 -8.15 6.12 -12.14
C SER A 105 -9.64 5.75 -12.26
N ASP A 106 -10.34 5.60 -11.12
CA ASP A 106 -11.77 5.28 -11.08
C ASP A 106 -12.43 5.87 -9.80
N PRO A 107 -12.54 7.21 -9.72
CA PRO A 107 -13.06 7.88 -8.53
C PRO A 107 -14.55 7.61 -8.26
N ASP A 108 -15.30 7.09 -9.23
CA ASP A 108 -16.71 6.74 -9.04
C ASP A 108 -16.88 5.46 -8.20
N ARG A 109 -15.85 4.58 -8.18
CA ARG A 109 -15.88 3.29 -7.49
C ARG A 109 -14.87 3.16 -6.35
N SER A 110 -13.92 4.09 -6.25
CA SER A 110 -12.85 4.06 -5.24
C SER A 110 -12.66 5.44 -4.63
N THR A 111 -12.65 5.53 -3.32
CA THR A 111 -12.40 6.80 -2.62
C THR A 111 -10.97 7.29 -2.84
N GLY A 112 -9.98 6.38 -2.83
CA GLY A 112 -8.57 6.73 -3.06
C GLY A 112 -8.00 7.65 -1.97
N HIS A 113 -8.01 7.21 -0.72
CA HIS A 113 -7.55 8.00 0.43
C HIS A 113 -6.09 8.43 0.34
N LEU A 114 -5.24 7.58 -0.26
CA LEU A 114 -3.81 7.84 -0.41
C LEU A 114 -3.48 8.67 -1.66
N LEU A 115 -4.42 8.80 -2.59
CA LEU A 115 -4.18 9.41 -3.88
C LEU A 115 -4.38 10.93 -3.82
N LYS A 116 -3.53 11.68 -4.49
CA LYS A 116 -3.52 13.15 -4.45
C LYS A 116 -4.07 13.81 -5.71
N TRP A 117 -4.49 12.98 -6.67
CA TRP A 117 -5.20 13.41 -7.86
C TRP A 117 -6.28 12.39 -8.24
N SER A 118 -7.31 12.87 -8.96
CA SER A 118 -8.39 12.01 -9.48
C SER A 118 -8.62 12.30 -10.94
N ALA A 119 -8.58 11.26 -11.77
CA ALA A 119 -8.93 11.33 -13.19
C ALA A 119 -10.45 11.21 -13.35
N THR A 120 -11.16 12.32 -13.14
CA THR A 120 -12.63 12.39 -13.25
C THR A 120 -13.08 12.37 -14.71
N ASP A 121 -12.33 13.07 -15.57
CA ASP A 121 -12.54 13.25 -16.99
C ASP A 121 -11.20 13.56 -17.69
N ASP A 122 -11.25 13.75 -19.01
CA ASP A 122 -10.06 14.12 -19.79
C ASP A 122 -9.48 15.48 -19.36
N GLN A 123 -10.34 16.45 -19.00
CA GLN A 123 -9.88 17.77 -18.58
C GLN A 123 -9.02 17.70 -17.33
N SER A 124 -9.39 16.89 -16.36
CA SER A 124 -8.59 16.70 -15.14
C SER A 124 -7.17 16.17 -15.42
N ILE A 125 -6.96 15.45 -16.53
CA ILE A 125 -5.66 14.97 -16.97
C ILE A 125 -4.85 16.08 -17.62
N PHE A 126 -5.48 16.96 -18.42
CA PHE A 126 -4.84 18.15 -18.97
C PHE A 126 -4.46 19.14 -17.87
N ASP A 127 -5.36 19.38 -16.90
CA ASP A 127 -5.08 20.24 -15.74
C ASP A 127 -3.86 19.74 -14.95
N LEU A 128 -3.73 18.42 -14.80
CA LEU A 128 -2.54 17.82 -14.15
C LEU A 128 -1.27 18.09 -14.97
N ALA A 129 -1.32 18.00 -16.28
CA ALA A 129 -0.17 18.29 -17.13
C ALA A 129 0.27 19.76 -16.95
N GLU A 130 -0.65 20.71 -16.93
CA GLU A 130 -0.35 22.11 -16.65
C GLU A 130 0.28 22.29 -15.25
N VAL A 131 -0.27 21.64 -14.22
CA VAL A 131 0.29 21.68 -12.85
C VAL A 131 1.75 21.22 -12.84
N ILE A 132 2.08 20.20 -13.63
CA ILE A 132 3.45 19.67 -13.70
C ILE A 132 4.36 20.60 -14.50
N ASP A 133 3.92 21.06 -15.67
CA ASP A 133 4.69 21.92 -16.56
C ASP A 133 5.04 23.27 -15.90
N PHE A 134 4.10 23.84 -15.16
CA PHE A 134 4.32 25.07 -14.39
C PHE A 134 4.89 24.86 -12.99
N HIS A 135 5.21 23.63 -12.60
CA HIS A 135 5.75 23.28 -11.28
C HIS A 135 4.82 23.72 -10.12
N HIS A 136 3.51 23.70 -10.34
CA HIS A 136 2.50 24.05 -9.34
C HIS A 136 2.18 22.88 -8.40
N TYR A 137 3.20 22.35 -7.73
CA TYR A 137 3.07 21.29 -6.73
C TYR A 137 4.03 21.47 -5.58
N GLY A 138 3.75 20.81 -4.47
CA GLY A 138 4.65 20.66 -3.35
C GLY A 138 5.04 19.23 -3.12
N ILE A 139 5.98 19.00 -2.21
CA ILE A 139 6.35 17.66 -1.75
C ILE A 139 6.01 17.55 -0.26
N SER A 140 5.19 16.55 0.07
CA SER A 140 4.94 16.11 1.45
C SER A 140 5.77 14.87 1.73
N LYS A 141 6.35 14.78 2.92
CA LYS A 141 7.10 13.59 3.36
C LYS A 141 6.21 12.74 4.25
N TRP A 142 5.79 11.59 3.73
CA TRP A 142 5.00 10.65 4.49
C TRP A 142 5.88 9.70 5.28
N THR A 143 5.51 9.45 6.52
CA THR A 143 6.18 8.47 7.36
C THR A 143 6.00 7.07 6.79
N ARG A 144 7.09 6.30 6.73
CA ARG A 144 7.08 4.87 6.39
C ARG A 144 7.69 4.06 7.52
N LEU A 145 7.27 2.83 7.63
CA LEU A 145 7.90 1.83 8.47
C LEU A 145 8.94 1.05 7.67
N GLU A 146 10.03 0.74 8.32
CA GLU A 146 11.03 -0.24 7.88
C GLU A 146 11.14 -1.34 8.93
N ALA A 147 11.49 -2.56 8.49
CA ALA A 147 11.66 -3.67 9.40
C ALA A 147 12.76 -4.63 8.94
N THR A 148 13.28 -5.38 9.91
CA THR A 148 14.11 -6.55 9.66
C THR A 148 13.49 -7.78 10.27
N ILE A 149 13.70 -8.95 9.67
CA ILE A 149 13.38 -10.25 10.24
C ILE A 149 14.68 -11.06 10.25
N ASP A 150 15.11 -11.50 11.41
CA ASP A 150 16.38 -12.22 11.61
C ASP A 150 17.59 -11.49 10.99
N GLY A 151 17.60 -10.15 11.12
CA GLY A 151 18.62 -9.25 10.59
C GLY A 151 18.52 -8.98 9.07
N LYS A 152 17.55 -9.55 8.36
CA LYS A 152 17.32 -9.29 6.93
C LYS A 152 16.29 -8.20 6.76
N VAL A 153 16.61 -7.17 6.00
CA VAL A 153 15.68 -6.08 5.66
C VAL A 153 14.55 -6.64 4.79
N ILE A 154 13.32 -6.29 5.14
CA ILE A 154 12.12 -6.57 4.33
C ILE A 154 11.62 -5.30 3.65
N SER A 155 10.70 -5.43 2.69
CA SER A 155 10.14 -4.28 1.97
C SER A 155 9.47 -3.29 2.92
N PRO A 156 9.71 -1.97 2.75
CA PRO A 156 9.15 -0.95 3.63
C PRO A 156 7.62 -0.91 3.52
N ALA A 157 6.93 -0.55 4.59
CA ALA A 157 5.49 -0.36 4.59
C ALA A 157 5.13 1.12 4.54
N THR A 158 4.29 1.49 3.58
CA THR A 158 3.69 2.83 3.48
C THR A 158 2.44 2.93 4.34
N SER A 159 1.62 1.88 4.38
CA SER A 159 0.43 1.76 5.23
C SER A 159 0.72 1.01 6.51
N GLU A 160 1.00 -0.31 6.41
CA GLU A 160 1.17 -1.13 7.59
C GLU A 160 2.01 -2.38 7.37
N TYR A 161 2.64 -2.85 8.46
CA TYR A 161 3.05 -4.25 8.62
C TYR A 161 2.02 -5.02 9.44
N PHE A 162 1.80 -6.26 9.06
CA PHE A 162 1.11 -7.23 9.88
C PHE A 162 2.05 -8.37 10.28
N PHE A 163 1.98 -8.80 11.54
CA PHE A 163 2.69 -9.98 12.05
C PHE A 163 1.68 -10.90 12.74
N GLY A 164 1.64 -12.18 12.34
CA GLY A 164 0.70 -13.12 12.92
C GLY A 164 0.81 -14.53 12.37
N GLU A 165 -0.19 -15.35 12.67
CA GLU A 165 -0.36 -16.68 12.07
C GLU A 165 -1.08 -16.55 10.71
N ARG A 166 -0.62 -17.31 9.71
CA ARG A 166 -1.23 -17.33 8.38
C ARG A 166 -2.68 -17.83 8.41
N MET A 167 -2.92 -18.83 9.22
CA MET A 167 -4.26 -19.37 9.39
C MET A 167 -5.01 -18.64 10.50
N ARG A 168 -6.01 -17.83 10.13
CA ARG A 168 -6.78 -17.00 11.09
C ARG A 168 -7.43 -17.78 12.26
N LYS A 169 -7.64 -19.08 12.13
CA LYS A 169 -8.14 -19.94 13.23
C LYS A 169 -7.10 -20.18 14.32
N ASN A 170 -5.83 -19.94 14.03
CA ASN A 170 -4.73 -20.13 14.96
C ASN A 170 -4.49 -18.83 15.73
N MET A 171 -4.15 -18.98 17.00
CA MET A 171 -3.78 -17.84 17.85
C MET A 171 -2.35 -17.46 17.56
N SER A 172 -2.12 -16.21 17.21
CA SER A 172 -0.78 -15.63 17.10
C SER A 172 -0.20 -15.39 18.48
N ARG A 173 1.08 -15.73 18.65
CA ARG A 173 1.80 -15.61 19.92
C ARG A 173 3.12 -14.89 19.69
N HIS A 174 3.36 -13.88 20.49
CA HIS A 174 4.55 -13.04 20.39
C HIS A 174 5.04 -12.58 21.75
N ILE A 175 6.34 -12.25 21.85
CA ILE A 175 6.85 -11.36 22.89
C ILE A 175 7.08 -10.01 22.22
N LEU A 176 6.35 -9.00 22.66
CA LEU A 176 6.49 -7.63 22.22
C LEU A 176 7.39 -6.88 23.20
N VAL A 177 8.52 -6.37 22.74
CA VAL A 177 9.39 -5.48 23.52
C VAL A 177 9.08 -4.04 23.12
N TYR A 178 8.53 -3.30 24.06
CA TYR A 178 8.13 -1.90 23.85
C TYR A 178 8.53 -1.06 25.07
N ARG A 179 9.35 -0.03 24.84
CA ARG A 179 9.85 0.88 25.88
C ARG A 179 10.45 0.13 27.08
N ASP A 180 11.42 -0.74 26.79
CA ASP A 180 12.18 -1.56 27.76
C ASP A 180 11.34 -2.55 28.60
N LYS A 181 10.12 -2.85 28.14
CA LYS A 181 9.26 -3.85 28.77
C LYS A 181 8.88 -4.95 27.78
N GLU A 182 8.84 -6.16 28.26
CA GLU A 182 8.37 -7.33 27.53
C GLU A 182 6.90 -7.60 27.85
N TYR A 183 6.12 -7.86 26.81
CA TYR A 183 4.70 -8.20 26.90
C TYR A 183 4.44 -9.47 26.11
N GLU A 184 3.98 -10.52 26.79
CA GLU A 184 3.49 -11.72 26.12
C GLU A 184 2.14 -11.39 25.44
N GLN A 185 2.07 -11.67 24.13
CA GLN A 185 0.87 -11.41 23.31
C GLN A 185 0.25 -12.73 22.88
N LYS A 186 -1.07 -12.82 23.08
CA LYS A 186 -1.95 -13.85 22.51
C LYS A 186 -3.09 -13.11 21.80
N CYS A 187 -3.13 -13.19 20.47
CA CYS A 187 -3.97 -12.31 19.66
C CYS A 187 -4.22 -12.93 18.29
N SER A 188 -4.92 -12.20 17.41
CA SER A 188 -5.00 -12.56 15.99
C SER A 188 -3.85 -12.02 15.15
N GLY A 189 -2.99 -11.20 15.74
CA GLY A 189 -1.81 -10.60 15.13
C GLY A 189 -1.58 -9.17 15.61
N ILE A 190 -0.49 -8.57 15.17
CA ILE A 190 -0.11 -7.19 15.51
C ILE A 190 0.03 -6.39 14.21
N LEU A 191 -0.65 -5.27 14.14
CA LEU A 191 -0.53 -4.28 13.06
C LEU A 191 0.39 -3.15 13.52
N PHE A 192 1.39 -2.81 12.70
CA PHE A 192 2.19 -1.60 12.83
C PHE A 192 1.79 -0.68 11.71
N THR A 193 1.29 0.51 11.99
CA THR A 193 0.63 1.37 11.02
C THR A 193 1.20 2.78 11.02
N THR A 194 1.22 3.40 9.86
CA THR A 194 1.55 4.81 9.64
C THR A 194 0.27 5.65 9.57
N GLY A 195 0.40 6.97 9.43
CA GLY A 195 -0.75 7.83 9.12
C GLY A 195 -1.47 7.45 7.83
N ALA A 196 -0.76 6.95 6.82
CA ALA A 196 -1.36 6.44 5.59
C ALA A 196 -2.23 5.19 5.83
N GLY A 197 -1.80 4.29 6.71
CA GLY A 197 -2.55 3.09 7.08
C GLY A 197 -3.64 3.32 8.13
N SER A 198 -3.61 4.47 8.80
CA SER A 198 -4.52 4.77 9.93
C SER A 198 -6.00 4.84 9.55
N THR A 199 -6.33 5.01 8.27
CA THR A 199 -7.71 5.00 7.76
C THR A 199 -8.19 3.61 7.32
N GLY A 200 -7.28 2.62 7.30
CA GLY A 200 -7.51 1.29 6.75
C GLY A 200 -7.75 0.21 7.81
N TRP A 201 -6.95 -0.85 7.77
CA TRP A 201 -7.09 -2.03 8.62
C TRP A 201 -6.93 -1.73 10.10
N ALA A 202 -5.97 -0.88 10.49
CA ALA A 202 -5.77 -0.49 11.88
C ALA A 202 -7.01 0.22 12.47
N HIS A 203 -7.65 1.13 11.71
CA HIS A 203 -8.91 1.76 12.12
C HIS A 203 -10.03 0.74 12.29
N SER A 204 -10.19 -0.15 11.32
CA SER A 204 -11.24 -1.18 11.35
C SER A 204 -11.07 -2.17 12.50
N SER A 205 -9.83 -2.41 12.95
CA SER A 205 -9.52 -3.38 14.03
C SER A 205 -9.68 -2.81 15.43
N SER A 206 -9.48 -1.50 15.61
CA SER A 206 -9.33 -0.91 16.96
C SER A 206 -9.96 0.46 17.15
N ASN A 207 -10.64 1.00 16.12
CA ASN A 207 -11.23 2.35 16.14
C ASN A 207 -10.20 3.46 16.49
N ILE A 208 -8.91 3.27 16.23
CA ILE A 208 -7.95 4.35 16.39
C ILE A 208 -8.33 5.52 15.47
N PRO A 209 -8.22 6.76 15.93
CA PRO A 209 -8.49 7.90 15.08
C PRO A 209 -7.46 7.99 13.94
N PRO A 210 -7.86 8.32 12.71
CA PRO A 210 -6.92 8.60 11.64
C PRO A 210 -6.03 9.80 11.98
N TRP A 211 -4.78 9.77 11.49
CA TRP A 211 -3.85 10.92 11.58
C TRP A 211 -3.17 11.18 10.24
N ASP A 212 -2.52 12.35 10.14
CA ASP A 212 -1.91 12.77 8.89
C ASP A 212 -0.71 11.88 8.52
N PRO A 213 -0.61 11.41 7.27
CA PRO A 213 0.54 10.61 6.82
C PRO A 213 1.90 11.30 6.97
N SER A 214 1.94 12.63 7.06
CA SER A 214 3.18 13.41 7.26
C SER A 214 3.58 13.55 8.73
N ASP A 215 2.74 13.14 9.67
CA ASP A 215 3.07 13.09 11.08
C ASP A 215 4.23 12.15 11.33
N LYS A 216 5.19 12.60 12.13
CA LYS A 216 6.46 11.89 12.34
C LYS A 216 6.35 10.80 13.43
N TYR A 217 5.29 10.03 13.43
CA TYR A 217 5.12 8.88 14.30
C TYR A 217 4.36 7.78 13.57
N ALA A 218 4.46 6.58 14.08
CA ALA A 218 3.67 5.42 13.70
C ALA A 218 2.98 4.86 14.93
N GLY A 219 2.07 3.91 14.74
CA GLY A 219 1.40 3.25 15.83
C GLY A 219 1.46 1.74 15.68
N PHE A 220 1.11 1.02 16.73
CA PHE A 220 0.83 -0.40 16.63
C PHE A 220 -0.46 -0.74 17.37
N VAL A 221 -1.10 -1.80 16.91
CA VAL A 221 -2.36 -2.32 17.45
C VAL A 221 -2.29 -3.82 17.52
N VAL A 222 -2.58 -4.37 18.71
CA VAL A 222 -2.77 -5.81 18.90
C VAL A 222 -4.21 -6.14 18.53
N THR A 223 -4.40 -6.96 17.49
CA THR A 223 -5.75 -7.31 17.01
C THR A 223 -6.34 -8.45 17.84
N GLU A 224 -7.57 -8.28 18.29
CA GLU A 224 -8.31 -9.28 19.09
C GLU A 224 -7.46 -9.82 20.27
N PRO A 225 -6.92 -8.94 21.16
CA PRO A 225 -6.02 -9.35 22.24
C PRO A 225 -6.70 -10.25 23.25
N TYR A 226 -6.00 -11.31 23.69
CA TYR A 226 -6.46 -12.17 24.78
C TYR A 226 -5.59 -11.97 26.00
N MET A 227 -6.17 -11.36 27.04
CA MET A 227 -5.51 -11.09 28.34
C MET A 227 -4.16 -10.37 28.22
N SER A 228 -4.02 -9.47 27.25
CA SER A 228 -2.80 -8.69 27.04
C SER A 228 -2.79 -7.42 27.88
N GLU A 229 -1.64 -7.06 28.42
CA GLU A 229 -1.40 -5.81 29.16
C GLU A 229 -1.05 -4.63 28.24
N CYS A 230 -0.65 -4.89 26.98
CA CYS A 230 -0.25 -3.89 26.01
C CYS A 230 -0.97 -4.13 24.68
N ASN A 231 -2.03 -3.37 24.42
CA ASN A 231 -2.88 -3.57 23.25
C ASN A 231 -2.61 -2.60 22.10
N GLY A 232 -1.66 -1.67 22.27
CA GLY A 232 -1.27 -0.70 21.28
C GLY A 232 -0.34 0.37 21.86
N GLY A 233 0.21 1.18 21.00
CA GLY A 233 1.10 2.26 21.39
C GLY A 233 1.62 3.04 20.19
N GLU A 234 2.44 4.04 20.49
CA GLU A 234 3.07 4.91 19.52
C GLU A 234 4.54 4.53 19.35
N LEU A 235 5.05 4.64 18.14
CA LEU A 235 6.45 4.49 17.77
C LEU A 235 6.96 5.85 17.27
N LEU A 236 7.95 6.40 17.95
CA LEU A 236 8.53 7.70 17.63
C LEU A 236 9.82 7.55 16.81
N PRO A 237 10.26 8.61 16.10
CA PRO A 237 11.55 8.58 15.40
C PRO A 237 12.71 8.25 16.33
N GLY A 238 13.51 7.26 15.93
CA GLY A 238 14.64 6.77 16.72
C GLY A 238 14.29 5.69 17.74
N GLU A 239 13.01 5.39 17.96
CA GLU A 239 12.60 4.20 18.71
C GLU A 239 12.59 2.97 17.78
N GLU A 240 12.92 1.81 18.37
CA GLU A 240 12.81 0.50 17.72
C GLU A 240 11.91 -0.38 18.59
N LEU A 241 11.01 -1.09 17.97
CA LEU A 241 10.16 -2.06 18.61
C LEU A 241 10.59 -3.46 18.16
N THR A 242 10.79 -4.37 19.13
CA THR A 242 11.19 -5.74 18.82
C THR A 242 10.03 -6.70 19.06
N LEU A 243 9.87 -7.64 18.15
CA LEU A 243 8.86 -8.68 18.21
C LEU A 243 9.52 -10.06 18.05
N TYR A 244 9.36 -10.93 19.04
CA TYR A 244 9.78 -12.32 18.93
C TYR A 244 8.58 -13.22 18.64
N SER A 245 8.72 -14.08 17.65
CA SER A 245 7.68 -15.03 17.28
C SER A 245 7.67 -16.22 18.22
N LEU A 246 6.51 -16.49 18.81
CA LEU A 246 6.18 -17.72 19.53
C LEU A 246 5.10 -18.52 18.78
N ASN A 247 4.85 -18.20 17.51
CA ASN A 247 3.81 -18.83 16.69
C ASN A 247 4.01 -20.36 16.61
N ASP A 248 2.91 -21.09 16.63
CA ASP A 248 2.96 -22.54 16.75
C ASP A 248 2.98 -23.26 15.39
N SER A 249 2.55 -22.58 14.31
CA SER A 249 2.45 -23.21 12.98
C SER A 249 3.10 -22.38 11.87
N GLU A 250 2.38 -21.47 11.25
CA GLU A 250 2.83 -20.72 10.06
C GLU A 250 2.87 -19.23 10.35
N GLY A 251 3.79 -18.81 11.22
CA GLY A 251 4.01 -17.40 11.47
C GLY A 251 4.49 -16.66 10.22
N TYR A 252 3.91 -15.50 9.96
CA TYR A 252 4.30 -14.66 8.83
C TYR A 252 4.21 -13.17 9.17
N ALA A 253 4.89 -12.38 8.35
CA ALA A 253 4.73 -10.94 8.29
C ALA A 253 4.27 -10.54 6.90
N SER A 254 3.54 -9.44 6.78
CA SER A 254 3.25 -8.85 5.47
C SER A 254 3.48 -7.33 5.47
N SER A 255 3.93 -6.81 4.32
CA SER A 255 4.08 -5.38 4.07
C SER A 255 2.97 -4.91 3.12
N ASP A 256 2.17 -3.93 3.55
CA ASP A 256 1.07 -3.32 2.78
C ASP A 256 0.11 -4.34 2.13
N SER A 257 -0.03 -5.54 2.73
CA SER A 257 -0.80 -6.66 2.18
C SER A 257 -0.34 -7.18 0.80
N TRP A 258 0.90 -6.87 0.39
CA TRP A 258 1.45 -7.28 -0.91
C TRP A 258 2.51 -8.35 -0.82
N GLU A 259 3.49 -8.16 0.05
CA GLU A 259 4.58 -9.08 0.21
C GLU A 259 4.45 -9.82 1.53
N GLU A 260 4.79 -11.10 1.52
CA GLU A 260 4.77 -11.97 2.69
C GLU A 260 6.16 -12.49 2.99
N PHE A 261 6.49 -12.53 4.27
CA PHE A 261 7.77 -12.99 4.79
C PHE A 261 7.53 -14.03 5.88
N GLU A 262 8.38 -15.04 5.94
CA GLU A 262 8.36 -16.00 7.03
C GLU A 262 8.71 -15.33 8.35
N PHE A 263 7.90 -15.58 9.37
CA PHE A 263 8.13 -15.12 10.73
C PHE A 263 7.85 -16.28 11.70
N MET A 264 8.64 -17.33 11.55
CA MET A 264 8.45 -18.60 12.24
C MET A 264 8.83 -18.49 13.72
N ARG A 265 8.46 -19.47 14.51
CA ARG A 265 8.82 -19.53 15.94
C ARG A 265 10.32 -19.37 16.13
N GLY A 266 10.68 -18.42 17.00
CA GLY A 266 12.07 -18.07 17.31
C GLY A 266 12.64 -16.94 16.45
N SER A 267 11.94 -16.50 15.40
CA SER A 267 12.35 -15.32 14.61
C SER A 267 12.21 -14.04 15.43
N GLU A 268 13.13 -13.12 15.20
CA GLU A 268 13.13 -11.75 15.71
C GLU A 268 12.78 -10.77 14.58
N ALA A 269 11.82 -9.90 14.82
CA ALA A 269 11.59 -8.75 13.98
C ALA A 269 11.87 -7.45 14.72
N LYS A 270 12.48 -6.47 14.02
CA LYS A 270 12.69 -5.11 14.52
C LYS A 270 11.99 -4.15 13.60
N ILE A 271 11.13 -3.31 14.17
CA ILE A 271 10.29 -2.38 13.44
C ILE A 271 10.61 -0.96 13.89
N TYR A 272 10.84 -0.07 12.93
CA TYR A 272 11.19 1.33 13.21
C TYR A 272 10.68 2.25 12.10
N ILE A 273 10.68 3.56 12.38
CA ILE A 273 10.38 4.58 11.37
C ILE A 273 11.61 4.73 10.47
N GLY A 274 11.41 4.44 9.19
CA GLY A 274 12.44 4.48 8.17
C GLY A 274 12.46 5.77 7.35
N SER A 275 13.04 5.66 6.15
CA SER A 275 13.11 6.77 5.20
C SER A 275 11.73 7.17 4.69
N PRO A 276 11.35 8.47 4.73
CA PRO A 276 10.02 8.90 4.32
C PRO A 276 9.80 8.70 2.81
N LEU A 277 8.53 8.53 2.43
CA LEU A 277 8.11 8.58 1.04
C LEU A 277 7.80 10.01 0.63
N ASN A 278 8.37 10.49 -0.47
CA ASN A 278 8.12 11.82 -1.01
C ASN A 278 6.84 11.81 -1.86
N ILE A 279 5.80 12.47 -1.39
CA ILE A 279 4.51 12.55 -2.07
C ILE A 279 4.37 13.89 -2.77
N MET A 280 4.10 13.86 -4.06
CA MET A 280 3.74 15.05 -4.80
C MET A 280 2.32 15.48 -4.44
N ILE A 281 2.17 16.75 -4.08
CA ILE A 281 0.89 17.38 -3.76
C ILE A 281 0.60 18.44 -4.82
N PRO A 282 -0.25 18.14 -5.82
CA PRO A 282 -0.67 19.12 -6.81
C PRO A 282 -1.40 20.29 -6.16
N LYS A 283 -1.11 21.50 -6.61
CA LYS A 283 -1.82 22.72 -6.22
C LYS A 283 -2.71 23.12 -7.38
N ARG A 284 -4.01 23.03 -7.18
CA ARG A 284 -4.95 23.55 -8.18
C ARG A 284 -4.72 25.04 -8.37
N VAL A 285 -4.62 25.46 -9.62
CA VAL A 285 -4.52 26.86 -10.02
C VAL A 285 -5.88 27.53 -9.89
#